data_da289b24f2928025f6cb0d20edce1ba5
#
_entry.id   da289b24f2928025f6cb0d20edce1ba5
#
_cell.length_a   1.000
_cell.length_b   1.000
_cell.length_c   1.000
_cell.angle_alpha   90.00
_cell.angle_beta   90.00
_cell.angle_gamma   90.00
#
_symmetry.space_group_name_H-M   'P 1'
#
loop_
_entity.id
_entity.type
_entity.pdbx_description
1 polymer ?
#
loop_
_entity_poly.entity_id
_entity_poly.type
_entity_poly.pdbx_seq_one_letter_code
_entity_poly.pdbx_strand_id
1 'polypeptide(L)'
;MDLSEKSNPSPRRNEQQFDAQNEQILQRTMKNVDKSMPLTEYFFRQLMEGSIATSLTQPQEEEHLIVSLSHVDCTTVMEDVLALALCYRDGRTTLADLKDYYRRMHYLDGVVSFATRNHYFTWIMQSAIKEGFVERISPDEPVFPFTGVQDMQPSYMTRNKHLFRPQMDDENNYKAIALRQQQRVRFTYIPRELLDMPQDSELGVIHNGDIMAVVCDQHTWARGVEVKHLLIAKWIDSRLHFYHASADGLGLSNMDAYAYMKDKFTMIGVAVYRMRSEK
;
A
#
# COMPACT_ATOMS: atom_id res chain seq x y z
N MET A 1 31.63 2.10 32.47
CA MET A 1 31.53 1.48 31.15
C MET A 1 30.70 2.40 30.30
N ASP A 2 31.43 3.10 29.43
CA ASP A 2 30.85 4.16 28.58
C ASP A 2 30.28 3.52 27.31
N LEU A 3 28.97 3.55 27.16
CA LEU A 3 28.27 3.05 25.98
C LEU A 3 27.84 4.22 25.11
N SER A 4 28.80 5.05 24.69
CA SER A 4 28.59 5.99 23.59
C SER A 4 28.85 5.27 22.26
N GLU A 5 27.96 4.40 21.83
CA GLU A 5 27.90 4.03 20.43
C GLU A 5 27.45 5.24 19.62
N LYS A 6 28.42 5.90 19.01
CA LYS A 6 28.20 6.89 17.97
C LYS A 6 27.49 6.19 16.81
N SER A 7 26.16 6.32 16.73
CA SER A 7 25.41 5.99 15.53
C SER A 7 25.97 6.82 14.40
N ASN A 8 26.67 6.20 13.47
CA ASN A 8 27.01 6.81 12.20
C ASN A 8 25.73 7.30 11.54
N PRO A 9 25.58 8.59 11.20
CA PRO A 9 24.40 9.05 10.49
C PRO A 9 24.29 8.26 9.19
N SER A 10 23.15 7.59 8.99
CA SER A 10 22.84 6.93 7.73
C SER A 10 23.02 7.93 6.59
N PRO A 11 23.63 7.55 5.45
CA PRO A 11 23.85 8.46 4.35
C PRO A 11 22.51 9.07 3.92
N ARG A 12 22.48 10.39 3.68
CA ARG A 12 21.29 11.08 3.20
C ARG A 12 20.79 10.41 1.93
N ARG A 13 19.59 9.86 1.97
CA ARG A 13 18.94 9.29 0.80
C ARG A 13 18.49 10.44 -0.11
N ASN A 14 18.79 10.36 -1.40
CA ASN A 14 18.34 11.30 -2.40
C ASN A 14 17.43 10.62 -3.41
N GLU A 15 16.71 11.40 -4.20
CA GLU A 15 15.77 10.91 -5.23
C GLU A 15 16.37 9.95 -6.25
N GLN A 16 17.69 9.98 -6.43
CA GLN A 16 18.40 9.19 -7.46
C GLN A 16 19.12 7.97 -6.88
N GLN A 17 19.04 7.76 -5.57
CA GLN A 17 19.79 6.68 -4.90
C GLN A 17 19.54 5.30 -5.51
N PHE A 18 18.32 5.04 -5.99
CA PHE A 18 17.92 3.74 -6.56
C PHE A 18 17.73 3.76 -8.07
N ASP A 19 17.98 4.88 -8.76
CA ASP A 19 17.61 5.06 -10.17
C ASP A 19 18.21 4.00 -11.08
N ALA A 20 19.50 3.71 -10.98
CA ALA A 20 20.16 2.71 -11.82
C ALA A 20 19.58 1.31 -11.62
N GLN A 21 19.25 0.94 -10.37
CA GLN A 21 18.64 -0.35 -10.05
C GLN A 21 17.17 -0.39 -10.50
N ASN A 22 16.43 0.68 -10.27
CA ASN A 22 15.04 0.82 -10.73
C ASN A 22 14.94 0.68 -12.25
N GLU A 23 15.85 1.32 -13.01
CA GLU A 23 15.88 1.22 -14.48
C GLU A 23 16.08 -0.23 -14.94
N GLN A 24 17.00 -0.96 -14.31
CA GLN A 24 17.25 -2.37 -14.61
C GLN A 24 16.02 -3.23 -14.33
N ILE A 25 15.38 -3.03 -13.17
CA ILE A 25 14.18 -3.79 -12.79
C ILE A 25 13.03 -3.44 -13.74
N LEU A 26 12.79 -2.16 -14.01
CA LEU A 26 11.77 -1.69 -14.94
C LEU A 26 11.93 -2.34 -16.32
N GLN A 27 13.12 -2.25 -16.91
CA GLN A 27 13.40 -2.84 -18.20
C GLN A 27 13.22 -4.37 -18.22
N ARG A 28 13.61 -5.06 -17.14
CA ARG A 28 13.43 -6.50 -17.01
C ARG A 28 11.94 -6.86 -16.93
N THR A 29 11.18 -6.20 -16.07
CA THR A 29 9.79 -6.54 -15.78
C THR A 29 8.84 -6.18 -16.91
N MET A 30 9.18 -5.19 -17.74
CA MET A 30 8.40 -4.79 -18.92
C MET A 30 8.57 -5.73 -20.12
N LYS A 31 9.57 -6.63 -20.09
CA LYS A 31 9.77 -7.62 -21.16
C LYS A 31 8.83 -8.80 -20.95
N ASN A 32 8.17 -9.23 -22.05
CA ASN A 32 7.38 -10.46 -22.09
C ASN A 32 6.28 -10.53 -21.01
N VAL A 33 5.56 -9.43 -20.81
CA VAL A 33 4.47 -9.37 -19.84
C VAL A 33 3.42 -10.44 -20.17
N ASP A 34 3.14 -11.31 -19.20
CA ASP A 34 2.12 -12.34 -19.33
C ASP A 34 0.72 -11.72 -19.16
N LYS A 35 0.00 -11.64 -20.27
CA LYS A 35 -1.37 -11.10 -20.33
C LYS A 35 -2.45 -12.11 -19.91
N SER A 36 -2.07 -13.35 -19.57
CA SER A 36 -3.02 -14.37 -19.09
C SER A 36 -3.39 -14.17 -17.62
N MET A 37 -2.67 -13.28 -16.91
CA MET A 37 -2.95 -12.93 -15.53
C MET A 37 -3.11 -11.41 -15.35
N PRO A 38 -3.73 -10.95 -14.26
CA PRO A 38 -3.82 -9.51 -13.94
C PRO A 38 -2.44 -8.87 -13.84
N LEU A 39 -2.29 -7.63 -14.35
CA LEU A 39 -1.02 -6.91 -14.34
C LEU A 39 -0.46 -6.73 -12.92
N THR A 40 -1.31 -6.48 -11.95
CA THR A 40 -0.91 -6.34 -10.53
C THR A 40 -0.31 -7.64 -9.98
N GLU A 41 -0.90 -8.80 -10.29
CA GLU A 41 -0.33 -10.10 -9.95
C GLU A 41 1.00 -10.32 -10.67
N TYR A 42 1.06 -10.06 -11.97
CA TYR A 42 2.28 -10.22 -12.76
C TYR A 42 3.43 -9.40 -12.20
N PHE A 43 3.24 -8.09 -11.99
CA PHE A 43 4.33 -7.22 -11.51
C PHE A 43 4.73 -7.52 -10.08
N PHE A 44 3.81 -7.93 -9.21
CA PHE A 44 4.19 -8.40 -7.88
C PHE A 44 5.13 -9.61 -7.95
N ARG A 45 4.80 -10.60 -8.79
CA ARG A 45 5.65 -11.78 -8.99
C ARG A 45 7.02 -11.42 -9.55
N GLN A 46 7.09 -10.44 -10.46
CA GLN A 46 8.38 -9.96 -10.97
C GLN A 46 9.23 -9.28 -9.89
N LEU A 47 8.62 -8.56 -8.96
CA LEU A 47 9.33 -7.94 -7.85
C LEU A 47 9.83 -8.98 -6.83
N MET A 48 9.12 -10.09 -6.63
CA MET A 48 9.59 -11.19 -5.74
C MET A 48 10.99 -11.71 -6.11
N GLU A 49 11.38 -11.63 -7.39
CA GLU A 49 12.65 -12.19 -7.89
C GLU A 49 13.89 -11.34 -7.54
N GLY A 50 13.73 -10.16 -6.95
CA GLY A 50 14.89 -9.29 -6.72
C GLY A 50 14.68 -8.17 -5.70
N SER A 51 13.53 -8.14 -5.03
CA SER A 51 13.23 -7.12 -4.02
C SER A 51 13.37 -7.69 -2.61
N ILE A 52 13.79 -6.84 -1.69
CA ILE A 52 13.97 -7.16 -0.27
C ILE A 52 12.86 -6.48 0.53
N ALA A 53 12.18 -7.23 1.39
CA ALA A 53 11.19 -6.67 2.29
C ALA A 53 11.88 -5.86 3.41
N THR A 54 11.78 -4.55 3.31
CA THR A 54 12.33 -3.61 4.32
C THR A 54 11.66 -2.26 4.19
N SER A 55 11.43 -1.58 5.30
CA SER A 55 10.87 -0.23 5.25
C SER A 55 11.96 0.80 4.92
N LEU A 56 11.67 1.65 3.94
CA LEU A 56 12.48 2.82 3.61
C LEU A 56 12.01 4.09 4.32
N THR A 57 10.91 4.01 5.06
CA THR A 57 10.29 5.14 5.75
C THR A 57 11.10 5.54 7.00
N GLN A 58 12.28 6.12 6.79
CA GLN A 58 12.99 6.81 7.87
C GLN A 58 12.67 8.29 7.81
N PRO A 59 12.49 8.95 8.96
CA PRO A 59 12.34 10.40 9.00
C PRO A 59 13.56 11.08 8.33
N GLN A 60 13.29 11.96 7.38
CA GLN A 60 14.33 12.77 6.70
C GLN A 60 14.16 14.21 7.13
N GLU A 61 15.26 14.99 7.11
CA GLU A 61 15.21 16.42 7.37
C GLU A 61 14.42 17.15 6.27
N GLU A 62 14.54 16.68 5.04
CA GLU A 62 13.86 17.22 3.86
C GLU A 62 13.11 16.09 3.14
N GLU A 63 11.88 16.34 2.71
CA GLU A 63 11.06 15.37 1.99
C GLU A 63 11.49 15.28 0.54
N HIS A 64 11.74 14.07 0.08
CA HIS A 64 12.09 13.74 -1.31
C HIS A 64 11.23 12.57 -1.80
N LEU A 65 10.93 12.56 -3.11
CA LEU A 65 10.33 11.40 -3.76
C LEU A 65 11.38 10.27 -3.87
N ILE A 66 11.26 9.27 -3.02
CA ILE A 66 12.10 8.07 -3.06
C ILE A 66 11.29 6.92 -3.61
N VAL A 67 11.69 6.38 -4.77
CA VAL A 67 11.13 5.17 -5.37
C VAL A 67 12.20 4.09 -5.33
N SER A 68 11.86 2.90 -4.87
CA SER A 68 12.77 1.77 -4.84
C SER A 68 12.03 0.47 -5.15
N LEU A 69 12.22 -0.04 -6.34
CA LEU A 69 11.68 -1.35 -6.75
C LEU A 69 12.42 -2.52 -6.09
N SER A 70 13.54 -2.28 -5.41
CA SER A 70 14.37 -3.31 -4.79
C SER A 70 14.25 -3.41 -3.28
N HIS A 71 13.74 -2.39 -2.61
CA HIS A 71 13.56 -2.35 -1.15
C HIS A 71 12.15 -1.86 -0.85
N VAL A 72 11.30 -2.74 -0.39
CA VAL A 72 9.85 -2.48 -0.30
C VAL A 72 9.26 -2.94 1.03
N ASP A 73 8.23 -2.27 1.47
CA ASP A 73 7.31 -2.75 2.51
C ASP A 73 5.92 -3.03 1.91
N CYS A 74 4.93 -3.37 2.74
CA CYS A 74 3.59 -3.70 2.25
C CYS A 74 2.89 -2.54 1.53
N THR A 75 3.24 -1.30 1.83
CA THR A 75 2.67 -0.11 1.19
C THR A 75 3.40 0.21 -0.10
N THR A 76 4.73 0.31 -0.03
CA THR A 76 5.55 0.69 -1.18
C THR A 76 5.52 -0.36 -2.30
N VAL A 77 5.51 -1.66 -1.97
CA VAL A 77 5.35 -2.71 -3.01
C VAL A 77 4.02 -2.58 -3.76
N MET A 78 2.97 -2.13 -3.08
CA MET A 78 1.66 -1.93 -3.72
C MET A 78 1.68 -0.73 -4.67
N GLU A 79 2.31 0.38 -4.26
CA GLU A 79 2.50 1.56 -5.10
C GLU A 79 3.41 1.23 -6.31
N ASP A 80 4.48 0.47 -6.10
CA ASP A 80 5.40 0.02 -7.16
C ASP A 80 4.69 -0.87 -8.18
N VAL A 81 3.92 -1.85 -7.70
CA VAL A 81 3.13 -2.75 -8.56
C VAL A 81 2.11 -1.97 -9.38
N LEU A 82 1.38 -1.04 -8.76
CA LEU A 82 0.43 -0.19 -9.47
C LEU A 82 1.14 0.70 -10.49
N ALA A 83 2.25 1.35 -10.12
CA ALA A 83 2.99 2.21 -11.03
C ALA A 83 3.53 1.44 -12.24
N LEU A 84 4.10 0.24 -12.04
CA LEU A 84 4.56 -0.65 -13.11
C LEU A 84 3.40 -1.08 -14.01
N ALA A 85 2.28 -1.48 -13.44
CA ALA A 85 1.10 -1.91 -14.17
C ALA A 85 0.48 -0.77 -14.99
N LEU A 86 0.43 0.44 -14.44
CA LEU A 86 -0.02 1.66 -15.13
C LEU A 86 0.94 2.06 -16.27
N CYS A 87 2.24 1.99 -16.01
CA CYS A 87 3.26 2.21 -17.05
C CYS A 87 3.04 1.27 -18.24
N TYR A 88 2.86 -0.02 -17.98
CA TYR A 88 2.63 -1.00 -19.02
C TYR A 88 1.30 -0.76 -19.76
N ARG A 89 0.21 -0.56 -19.02
CA ARG A 89 -1.13 -0.30 -19.58
C ARG A 89 -1.14 0.88 -20.53
N ASP A 90 -0.47 1.97 -20.14
CA ASP A 90 -0.49 3.24 -20.86
C ASP A 90 0.65 3.38 -21.89
N GLY A 91 1.51 2.35 -22.04
CA GLY A 91 2.66 2.36 -22.95
C GLY A 91 3.75 3.38 -22.56
N ARG A 92 3.81 3.78 -21.29
CA ARG A 92 4.77 4.73 -20.73
C ARG A 92 5.80 3.94 -19.91
N THR A 93 6.96 3.67 -20.46
CA THR A 93 7.90 2.66 -19.92
C THR A 93 9.24 3.22 -19.47
N THR A 94 9.34 4.54 -19.25
CA THR A 94 10.56 5.17 -18.73
C THR A 94 10.54 5.25 -17.20
N LEU A 95 11.72 5.37 -16.60
CA LEU A 95 11.83 5.61 -15.15
C LEU A 95 11.13 6.91 -14.72
N ALA A 96 11.16 7.94 -15.56
CA ALA A 96 10.44 9.19 -15.31
C ALA A 96 8.91 8.97 -15.25
N ASP A 97 8.39 8.13 -16.14
CA ASP A 97 6.96 7.75 -16.14
C ASP A 97 6.59 6.97 -14.87
N LEU A 98 7.42 6.01 -14.46
CA LEU A 98 7.23 5.26 -13.21
C LEU A 98 7.18 6.19 -12.00
N LYS A 99 8.15 7.11 -11.89
CA LYS A 99 8.21 8.12 -10.82
C LYS A 99 7.00 9.06 -10.86
N ASP A 100 6.47 9.40 -12.05
CA ASP A 100 5.27 10.25 -12.17
C ASP A 100 4.04 9.55 -11.62
N TYR A 101 3.78 8.28 -11.99
CA TYR A 101 2.67 7.51 -11.44
C TYR A 101 2.78 7.36 -9.92
N TYR A 102 3.98 6.99 -9.41
CA TYR A 102 4.23 6.85 -7.98
C TYR A 102 3.97 8.18 -7.25
N ARG A 103 4.51 9.30 -7.74
CA ARG A 103 4.35 10.64 -7.16
C ARG A 103 2.88 11.05 -7.04
N ARG A 104 2.07 10.76 -8.07
CA ARG A 104 0.64 11.09 -8.12
C ARG A 104 -0.19 10.25 -7.14
N MET A 105 0.23 9.05 -6.78
CA MET A 105 -0.39 8.24 -5.72
C MET A 105 0.12 8.64 -4.34
N HIS A 106 1.42 8.84 -4.22
CA HIS A 106 2.10 9.01 -2.93
C HIS A 106 1.93 10.40 -2.32
N TYR A 107 1.64 11.41 -3.14
CA TYR A 107 1.47 12.80 -2.70
C TYR A 107 0.15 13.40 -3.17
N LEU A 108 -0.49 14.18 -2.31
CA LEU A 108 -1.68 14.94 -2.66
C LEU A 108 -1.36 15.89 -3.83
N ASP A 109 -2.13 15.77 -4.91
CA ASP A 109 -1.94 16.51 -6.16
C ASP A 109 -0.52 16.41 -6.74
N GLY A 110 0.22 15.36 -6.37
CA GLY A 110 1.58 15.12 -6.81
C GLY A 110 2.62 16.14 -6.33
N VAL A 111 2.33 16.94 -5.32
CA VAL A 111 3.26 17.93 -4.74
C VAL A 111 4.12 17.26 -3.69
N VAL A 112 5.43 17.20 -3.91
CA VAL A 112 6.36 16.52 -2.98
C VAL A 112 6.63 17.39 -1.76
N SER A 113 6.07 17.02 -0.63
CA SER A 113 6.37 17.59 0.69
C SER A 113 5.83 16.66 1.78
N PHE A 114 6.37 16.74 3.01
CA PHE A 114 5.86 15.95 4.13
C PHE A 114 4.37 16.22 4.40
N ALA A 115 3.93 17.46 4.29
CA ALA A 115 2.54 17.86 4.52
C ALA A 115 1.55 17.27 3.50
N THR A 116 1.99 17.07 2.26
CA THR A 116 1.17 16.52 1.16
C THR A 116 1.33 15.03 0.99
N ARG A 117 2.32 14.40 1.62
CA ARG A 117 2.51 12.95 1.58
C ARG A 117 1.26 12.22 2.08
N ASN A 118 0.87 11.18 1.38
CA ASN A 118 -0.25 10.31 1.73
C ASN A 118 0.19 9.28 2.79
N HIS A 119 0.27 9.71 4.04
CA HIS A 119 0.76 8.91 5.18
C HIS A 119 -0.19 7.78 5.59
N TYR A 120 -1.42 7.77 5.08
CA TYR A 120 -2.44 6.76 5.34
C TYR A 120 -2.82 6.07 4.05
N PHE A 121 -3.08 4.78 4.12
CA PHE A 121 -3.45 4.02 2.93
C PHE A 121 -4.68 4.60 2.23
N THR A 122 -5.70 5.00 2.99
CA THR A 122 -6.89 5.62 2.41
C THR A 122 -6.58 6.91 1.65
N TRP A 123 -5.58 7.69 2.08
CA TRP A 123 -5.13 8.88 1.34
C TRP A 123 -4.44 8.52 0.03
N ILE A 124 -3.62 7.44 0.03
CA ILE A 124 -3.01 6.91 -1.20
C ILE A 124 -4.12 6.48 -2.18
N MET A 125 -5.09 5.71 -1.70
CA MET A 125 -6.19 5.23 -2.55
C MET A 125 -7.11 6.37 -3.02
N GLN A 126 -7.36 7.39 -2.21
CA GLN A 126 -8.09 8.59 -2.64
C GLN A 126 -7.39 9.29 -3.80
N SER A 127 -6.06 9.46 -3.73
CA SER A 127 -5.28 10.01 -4.83
C SER A 127 -5.33 9.08 -6.06
N ALA A 128 -5.14 7.79 -5.91
CA ALA A 128 -5.19 6.82 -7.00
C ALA A 128 -6.59 6.74 -7.67
N ILE A 129 -7.67 6.86 -6.89
CA ILE A 129 -9.06 6.92 -7.43
C ILE A 129 -9.28 8.23 -8.19
N LYS A 130 -8.86 9.37 -7.63
CA LYS A 130 -8.96 10.69 -8.29
C LYS A 130 -8.25 10.71 -9.63
N GLU A 131 -7.09 10.06 -9.71
CA GLU A 131 -6.28 9.94 -10.93
C GLU A 131 -6.82 8.88 -11.92
N GLY A 132 -7.86 8.12 -11.55
CA GLY A 132 -8.43 7.06 -12.40
C GLY A 132 -7.54 5.81 -12.50
N PHE A 133 -6.62 5.60 -11.57
CA PHE A 133 -5.73 4.44 -11.55
C PHE A 133 -6.39 3.19 -11.00
N VAL A 134 -7.20 3.38 -9.97
CA VAL A 134 -7.95 2.30 -9.31
C VAL A 134 -9.41 2.69 -9.12
N GLU A 135 -10.23 1.70 -8.86
CA GLU A 135 -11.60 1.89 -8.35
C GLU A 135 -11.76 1.11 -7.04
N ARG A 136 -12.65 1.58 -6.19
CA ARG A 136 -13.02 0.86 -4.99
C ARG A 136 -14.15 -0.12 -5.33
N ILE A 137 -13.93 -1.41 -5.05
CA ILE A 137 -14.93 -2.47 -5.24
C ILE A 137 -15.88 -2.53 -4.04
N SER A 138 -15.35 -2.27 -2.83
CA SER A 138 -16.18 -2.14 -1.63
C SER A 138 -17.18 -0.98 -1.81
N PRO A 139 -18.50 -1.23 -1.73
CA PRO A 139 -19.53 -0.21 -1.95
C PRO A 139 -19.54 0.85 -0.82
N ASP A 140 -20.26 1.96 -1.04
CA ASP A 140 -20.38 3.00 0.00
C ASP A 140 -21.25 2.56 1.17
N GLU A 141 -22.31 1.80 0.90
CA GLU A 141 -23.21 1.27 1.91
C GLU A 141 -23.06 -0.25 2.07
N PRO A 142 -23.29 -0.78 3.28
CA PRO A 142 -23.18 -2.20 3.52
C PRO A 142 -24.12 -3.02 2.65
N VAL A 143 -23.54 -3.97 1.92
CA VAL A 143 -24.24 -5.00 1.15
C VAL A 143 -23.41 -6.26 1.19
N PHE A 144 -24.04 -7.42 1.33
CA PHE A 144 -23.34 -8.69 1.39
C PHE A 144 -22.45 -8.92 0.13
N PRO A 145 -21.18 -9.32 0.26
CA PRO A 145 -20.46 -9.70 1.48
C PRO A 145 -19.79 -8.51 2.24
N PHE A 146 -19.87 -7.27 1.76
CA PHE A 146 -19.29 -6.07 2.37
C PHE A 146 -20.17 -5.53 3.52
N THR A 147 -20.34 -6.31 4.58
CA THR A 147 -21.23 -5.98 5.70
C THR A 147 -20.56 -5.22 6.84
N GLY A 148 -19.22 -5.24 6.90
CA GLY A 148 -18.47 -4.44 7.85
C GLY A 148 -18.41 -2.97 7.46
N VAL A 149 -18.41 -2.07 8.44
CA VAL A 149 -18.25 -0.62 8.24
C VAL A 149 -17.10 -0.13 9.10
N GLN A 150 -16.12 0.50 8.46
CA GLN A 150 -15.11 1.30 9.15
C GLN A 150 -15.52 2.76 9.04
N ASP A 151 -15.68 3.42 10.19
CA ASP A 151 -15.96 4.85 10.25
C ASP A 151 -15.12 5.46 11.37
N MET A 152 -14.01 6.10 11.00
CA MET A 152 -13.04 6.59 11.95
C MET A 152 -12.40 7.90 11.51
N GLN A 153 -11.76 8.57 12.46
CA GLN A 153 -10.90 9.71 12.20
C GLN A 153 -9.43 9.27 12.31
N PRO A 154 -8.63 9.36 11.21
CA PRO A 154 -7.20 9.11 11.28
C PRO A 154 -6.55 10.02 12.32
N SER A 155 -5.69 9.48 13.17
CA SER A 155 -5.08 10.28 14.25
C SER A 155 -3.72 9.76 14.73
N TYR A 156 -3.20 8.70 14.11
CA TYR A 156 -1.98 8.05 14.58
C TYR A 156 -0.78 9.00 14.62
N MET A 157 -0.57 9.80 13.57
CA MET A 157 0.59 10.69 13.49
C MET A 157 0.56 11.80 14.54
N THR A 158 -0.58 12.48 14.72
CA THR A 158 -0.69 13.54 15.73
C THR A 158 -0.57 13.00 17.14
N ARG A 159 -1.09 11.79 17.41
CA ARG A 159 -0.98 11.12 18.71
C ARG A 159 0.42 10.61 19.02
N ASN A 160 1.19 10.27 17.98
CA ASN A 160 2.53 9.72 18.08
C ASN A 160 3.57 10.64 17.41
N LYS A 161 3.39 11.96 17.56
CA LYS A 161 4.22 12.99 16.93
C LYS A 161 5.73 12.71 17.04
N HIS A 162 6.17 12.16 18.17
CA HIS A 162 7.58 11.87 18.43
C HIS A 162 8.20 10.82 17.49
N LEU A 163 7.38 9.96 16.86
CA LEU A 163 7.86 8.96 15.89
C LEU A 163 8.13 9.54 14.51
N PHE A 164 7.68 10.78 14.26
CA PHE A 164 7.75 11.43 12.95
C PHE A 164 8.64 12.69 12.97
N ARG A 165 9.61 12.71 13.87
CA ARG A 165 10.61 13.80 13.95
C ARG A 165 11.69 13.62 12.88
N PRO A 166 12.29 14.74 12.39
CA PRO A 166 12.03 16.13 12.79
C PRO A 166 10.80 16.77 12.11
N GLN A 167 10.22 16.13 11.10
CA GLN A 167 9.17 16.71 10.24
C GLN A 167 7.95 17.20 11.02
N MET A 168 7.49 16.43 12.01
CA MET A 168 6.33 16.80 12.84
C MET A 168 6.68 17.85 13.91
N ASP A 169 7.95 18.24 14.08
CA ASP A 169 8.34 19.36 14.93
C ASP A 169 8.13 20.69 14.22
N ASP A 170 8.13 20.71 12.88
CA ASP A 170 7.72 21.87 12.09
C ASP A 170 6.21 22.12 12.27
N GLU A 171 5.86 23.35 12.65
CA GLU A 171 4.47 23.71 12.99
C GLU A 171 3.55 23.69 11.76
N ASN A 172 4.06 24.02 10.57
CA ASN A 172 3.25 24.00 9.33
C ASN A 172 2.94 22.56 8.92
N ASN A 173 3.93 21.67 8.98
CA ASN A 173 3.73 20.25 8.74
C ASN A 173 2.71 19.66 9.73
N TYR A 174 2.87 19.95 11.02
CA TYR A 174 1.95 19.47 12.05
C TYR A 174 0.52 19.96 11.79
N LYS A 175 0.32 21.24 11.52
CA LYS A 175 -1.00 21.85 11.23
C LYS A 175 -1.63 21.22 9.98
N ALA A 176 -0.85 21.04 8.92
CA ALA A 176 -1.34 20.46 7.67
C ALA A 176 -1.80 19.00 7.88
N ILE A 177 -0.99 18.17 8.56
CA ILE A 177 -1.36 16.78 8.87
C ILE A 177 -2.57 16.73 9.80
N ALA A 178 -2.60 17.56 10.86
CA ALA A 178 -3.73 17.62 11.79
C ALA A 178 -5.04 18.01 11.08
N LEU A 179 -4.98 18.95 10.13
CA LEU A 179 -6.14 19.35 9.33
C LEU A 179 -6.62 18.20 8.44
N ARG A 180 -5.73 17.51 7.75
CA ARG A 180 -6.10 16.33 6.92
C ARG A 180 -6.71 15.20 7.78
N GLN A 181 -6.19 14.98 8.97
CA GLN A 181 -6.71 13.99 9.91
C GLN A 181 -8.09 14.33 10.49
N GLN A 182 -8.60 15.58 10.32
CA GLN A 182 -9.98 15.92 10.70
C GLN A 182 -11.03 15.29 9.76
N GLN A 183 -10.63 14.93 8.53
CA GLN A 183 -11.51 14.25 7.59
C GLN A 183 -11.75 12.82 8.05
N ARG A 184 -13.03 12.49 8.30
CA ARG A 184 -13.42 11.11 8.62
C ARG A 184 -13.22 10.21 7.40
N VAL A 185 -12.80 9.00 7.65
CA VAL A 185 -12.68 7.94 6.68
C VAL A 185 -13.81 6.95 6.91
N ARG A 186 -14.69 6.78 5.91
CA ARG A 186 -15.78 5.79 5.96
C ARG A 186 -15.71 4.90 4.72
N PHE A 187 -15.71 3.59 4.94
CA PHE A 187 -15.78 2.59 3.89
C PHE A 187 -16.33 1.27 4.42
N THR A 188 -16.90 0.46 3.52
CA THR A 188 -17.32 -0.90 3.83
C THR A 188 -16.19 -1.89 3.60
N TYR A 189 -16.28 -3.04 4.25
CA TYR A 189 -15.32 -4.12 4.10
C TYR A 189 -15.98 -5.49 4.27
N ILE A 190 -15.35 -6.53 3.75
CA ILE A 190 -15.74 -7.92 3.96
C ILE A 190 -15.19 -8.35 5.33
N PRO A 191 -16.04 -8.72 6.31
CA PRO A 191 -15.57 -9.25 7.59
C PRO A 191 -14.71 -10.51 7.40
N ARG A 192 -13.70 -10.67 8.24
CA ARG A 192 -12.75 -11.80 8.13
C ARG A 192 -13.44 -13.16 8.22
N GLU A 193 -14.56 -13.25 8.94
CA GLU A 193 -15.35 -14.48 9.11
C GLU A 193 -15.95 -14.97 7.78
N LEU A 194 -16.15 -14.08 6.80
CA LEU A 194 -16.63 -14.40 5.47
C LEU A 194 -15.51 -14.82 4.50
N LEU A 195 -14.24 -14.60 4.85
CA LEU A 195 -13.11 -14.93 3.95
C LEU A 195 -12.85 -16.44 3.80
N ASP A 196 -13.56 -17.29 4.54
CA ASP A 196 -13.55 -18.75 4.37
C ASP A 196 -14.52 -19.24 3.28
N MET A 197 -15.35 -18.36 2.74
CA MET A 197 -16.30 -18.70 1.66
C MET A 197 -15.57 -19.04 0.36
N PRO A 198 -16.10 -19.98 -0.46
CA PRO A 198 -15.47 -20.37 -1.70
C PRO A 198 -15.63 -19.31 -2.80
N GLN A 199 -14.84 -19.42 -3.87
CA GLN A 199 -14.82 -18.49 -4.99
C GLN A 199 -16.15 -18.38 -5.76
N ASP A 200 -16.92 -19.47 -5.82
CA ASP A 200 -18.22 -19.52 -6.49
C ASP A 200 -19.37 -18.97 -5.65
N SER A 201 -19.07 -18.43 -4.45
CA SER A 201 -19.98 -17.65 -3.62
C SER A 201 -19.92 -16.16 -3.95
N GLU A 202 -20.60 -15.34 -3.13
CA GLU A 202 -20.53 -13.88 -3.24
C GLU A 202 -19.12 -13.31 -2.97
N LEU A 203 -18.22 -14.10 -2.38
CA LEU A 203 -16.82 -13.73 -2.24
C LEU A 203 -16.08 -13.67 -3.60
N GLY A 204 -16.64 -14.29 -4.64
CA GLY A 204 -16.14 -14.20 -6.01
C GLY A 204 -16.13 -12.77 -6.61
N VAL A 205 -16.71 -11.80 -5.92
CA VAL A 205 -16.55 -10.36 -6.25
C VAL A 205 -15.09 -9.93 -6.20
N ILE A 206 -14.26 -10.61 -5.39
CA ILE A 206 -12.81 -10.44 -5.37
C ILE A 206 -12.20 -11.18 -6.55
N HIS A 207 -11.46 -10.50 -7.39
CA HIS A 207 -10.75 -11.11 -8.52
C HIS A 207 -9.26 -11.28 -8.19
N ASN A 208 -8.59 -12.18 -8.90
CA ASN A 208 -7.12 -12.24 -8.87
C ASN A 208 -6.55 -10.87 -9.21
N GLY A 209 -5.53 -10.44 -8.49
CA GLY A 209 -4.89 -9.15 -8.70
C GLY A 209 -5.55 -7.97 -8.00
N ASP A 210 -6.72 -8.14 -7.38
CA ASP A 210 -7.31 -7.08 -6.56
C ASP A 210 -6.43 -6.76 -5.34
N ILE A 211 -6.41 -5.48 -4.97
CA ILE A 211 -5.76 -5.03 -3.73
C ILE A 211 -6.74 -5.21 -2.58
N MET A 212 -6.34 -5.99 -1.59
CA MET A 212 -7.07 -6.17 -0.35
C MET A 212 -6.39 -5.39 0.77
N ALA A 213 -7.07 -4.37 1.26
CA ALA A 213 -6.63 -3.57 2.40
C ALA A 213 -7.14 -4.19 3.70
N VAL A 214 -6.24 -4.71 4.53
CA VAL A 214 -6.59 -5.35 5.81
C VAL A 214 -7.00 -4.28 6.81
N VAL A 215 -8.29 -4.28 7.15
CA VAL A 215 -8.92 -3.27 8.01
C VAL A 215 -8.51 -3.50 9.46
N CYS A 216 -8.15 -2.39 10.13
CA CYS A 216 -7.67 -2.39 11.51
C CYS A 216 -8.80 -2.15 12.50
N ASP A 217 -8.85 -2.96 13.57
CA ASP A 217 -9.78 -2.73 14.67
C ASP A 217 -9.36 -1.46 15.45
N GLN A 218 -10.27 -0.50 15.55
CA GLN A 218 -10.05 0.78 16.24
C GLN A 218 -10.02 0.66 17.76
N HIS A 219 -10.44 -0.47 18.33
CA HIS A 219 -10.42 -0.72 19.77
C HIS A 219 -9.05 -1.22 20.27
N THR A 220 -8.09 -1.40 19.37
CA THR A 220 -6.74 -1.90 19.67
C THR A 220 -5.71 -0.77 19.82
N TRP A 221 -4.43 -1.14 20.02
CA TRP A 221 -3.30 -0.22 20.08
C TRP A 221 -3.08 0.60 18.78
N ALA A 222 -3.60 0.12 17.67
CA ALA A 222 -3.50 0.79 16.37
C ALA A 222 -4.55 1.90 16.17
N ARG A 223 -5.06 2.48 17.26
CA ARG A 223 -6.03 3.58 17.17
C ARG A 223 -5.53 4.69 16.26
N GLY A 224 -6.39 5.07 15.31
CA GLY A 224 -6.11 6.14 14.36
C GLY A 224 -5.39 5.66 13.08
N VAL A 225 -5.24 4.35 12.89
CA VAL A 225 -4.82 3.71 11.63
C VAL A 225 -5.98 2.87 11.11
N GLU A 226 -6.39 3.10 9.87
CA GLU A 226 -7.55 2.43 9.25
C GLU A 226 -7.22 1.08 8.63
N VAL A 227 -6.00 0.96 8.08
CA VAL A 227 -5.50 -0.21 7.36
C VAL A 227 -4.15 -0.61 7.93
N LYS A 228 -3.98 -1.89 8.21
CA LYS A 228 -2.77 -2.44 8.85
C LYS A 228 -1.82 -3.11 7.87
N HIS A 229 -2.34 -3.68 6.80
CA HIS A 229 -1.56 -4.46 5.85
C HIS A 229 -2.21 -4.45 4.47
N LEU A 230 -1.40 -4.69 3.43
CA LEU A 230 -1.85 -4.73 2.04
C LEU A 230 -1.50 -6.06 1.41
N LEU A 231 -2.46 -6.59 0.65
CA LEU A 231 -2.41 -7.90 0.04
C LEU A 231 -2.84 -7.80 -1.42
N ILE A 232 -2.33 -8.67 -2.30
CA ILE A 232 -2.87 -8.87 -3.66
C ILE A 232 -3.56 -10.22 -3.70
N ALA A 233 -4.84 -10.21 -4.06
CA ALA A 233 -5.70 -11.38 -4.09
C ALA A 233 -5.24 -12.44 -5.08
N LYS A 234 -5.32 -13.70 -4.66
CA LYS A 234 -5.08 -14.89 -5.51
C LYS A 234 -6.00 -16.04 -5.12
N TRP A 235 -6.86 -16.44 -6.02
CA TRP A 235 -7.64 -17.65 -5.86
C TRP A 235 -6.81 -18.90 -6.19
N ILE A 236 -6.81 -19.89 -5.29
CA ILE A 236 -6.18 -21.21 -5.43
C ILE A 236 -7.14 -22.25 -4.88
N ASP A 237 -7.54 -23.21 -5.70
CA ASP A 237 -8.44 -24.30 -5.31
C ASP A 237 -9.70 -23.79 -4.56
N SER A 238 -10.32 -22.74 -5.09
CA SER A 238 -11.51 -22.07 -4.53
C SER A 238 -11.30 -21.43 -3.14
N ARG A 239 -10.04 -21.26 -2.70
CA ARG A 239 -9.64 -20.54 -1.47
C ARG A 239 -8.97 -19.22 -1.81
N LEU A 240 -9.28 -18.19 -1.05
CA LEU A 240 -8.68 -16.85 -1.23
C LEU A 240 -7.31 -16.78 -0.55
N HIS A 241 -6.25 -16.93 -1.34
CA HIS A 241 -4.86 -16.64 -0.97
C HIS A 241 -4.47 -15.23 -1.36
N PHE A 242 -3.23 -14.86 -1.10
CA PHE A 242 -2.73 -13.51 -1.42
C PHE A 242 -1.20 -13.46 -1.50
N TYR A 243 -0.71 -12.51 -2.28
CA TYR A 243 0.67 -12.06 -2.23
C TYR A 243 0.82 -10.89 -1.27
N HIS A 244 1.95 -10.81 -0.57
CA HIS A 244 2.28 -9.70 0.31
C HIS A 244 3.79 -9.53 0.53
N ALA A 245 4.17 -8.35 1.04
CA ALA A 245 5.48 -8.12 1.65
C ALA A 245 5.33 -8.21 3.17
N SER A 246 6.09 -9.08 3.82
CA SER A 246 6.09 -9.31 5.26
C SER A 246 7.51 -9.32 5.81
N ALA A 247 7.67 -9.52 7.11
CA ALA A 247 8.99 -9.70 7.73
C ALA A 247 9.74 -10.93 7.17
N ASP A 248 9.00 -11.92 6.65
CA ASP A 248 9.57 -13.14 6.07
C ASP A 248 9.95 -12.97 4.58
N GLY A 249 9.69 -11.80 4.00
CA GLY A 249 9.97 -11.48 2.60
C GLY A 249 8.73 -11.17 1.77
N LEU A 250 8.93 -11.13 0.43
CA LEU A 250 7.86 -10.99 -0.56
C LEU A 250 7.43 -12.38 -1.03
N GLY A 251 6.13 -12.62 -1.07
CA GLY A 251 5.69 -13.93 -1.57
C GLY A 251 4.19 -14.14 -1.56
N LEU A 252 3.82 -15.29 -2.14
CA LEU A 252 2.51 -15.87 -1.97
C LEU A 252 2.42 -16.47 -0.56
N SER A 253 1.36 -16.10 0.17
CA SER A 253 1.10 -16.65 1.50
C SER A 253 0.85 -18.17 1.41
N ASN A 254 1.43 -18.90 2.34
CA ASN A 254 1.15 -20.33 2.53
C ASN A 254 -0.18 -20.59 3.24
N MET A 255 -0.85 -19.54 3.74
CA MET A 255 -2.17 -19.56 4.34
C MET A 255 -3.17 -18.86 3.43
N ASP A 256 -4.41 -19.30 3.42
CA ASP A 256 -5.51 -18.51 2.88
C ASP A 256 -5.80 -17.28 3.74
N ALA A 257 -6.61 -16.36 3.23
CA ALA A 257 -6.88 -15.07 3.89
C ALA A 257 -7.60 -15.24 5.24
N TYR A 258 -8.51 -16.20 5.34
CA TYR A 258 -9.18 -16.49 6.60
C TYR A 258 -8.21 -17.06 7.65
N ALA A 259 -7.45 -18.10 7.30
CA ALA A 259 -6.46 -18.70 8.20
C ALA A 259 -5.41 -17.68 8.66
N TYR A 260 -5.02 -16.75 7.79
CA TYR A 260 -4.09 -15.69 8.12
C TYR A 260 -4.63 -14.69 9.15
N MET A 261 -5.93 -14.37 9.09
CA MET A 261 -6.54 -13.31 9.91
C MET A 261 -7.28 -13.81 11.15
N LYS A 262 -7.80 -15.06 11.17
CA LYS A 262 -8.73 -15.57 12.19
C LYS A 262 -8.27 -15.37 13.64
N ASP A 263 -6.97 -15.56 13.90
CA ASP A 263 -6.39 -15.45 15.25
C ASP A 263 -5.78 -14.08 15.54
N LYS A 264 -5.90 -13.13 14.60
CA LYS A 264 -5.34 -11.77 14.71
C LYS A 264 -6.45 -10.77 15.02
N PHE A 265 -6.74 -10.59 16.30
CA PHE A 265 -7.84 -9.71 16.77
C PHE A 265 -7.76 -8.26 16.24
N THR A 266 -6.58 -7.81 15.80
CA THR A 266 -6.41 -6.47 15.18
C THR A 266 -6.83 -6.40 13.72
N MET A 267 -7.10 -7.53 13.04
CA MET A 267 -7.47 -7.61 11.64
C MET A 267 -8.93 -8.05 11.54
N ILE A 268 -9.82 -7.16 11.14
CA ILE A 268 -11.27 -7.39 11.19
C ILE A 268 -11.89 -7.71 9.84
N GLY A 269 -11.14 -7.57 8.74
CA GLY A 269 -11.61 -7.89 7.40
C GLY A 269 -10.80 -7.19 6.32
N VAL A 270 -11.33 -7.13 5.11
CA VAL A 270 -10.66 -6.52 3.95
C VAL A 270 -11.57 -5.57 3.18
N ALA A 271 -11.08 -4.38 2.86
CA ALA A 271 -11.63 -3.52 1.83
C ALA A 271 -10.92 -3.84 0.50
N VAL A 272 -11.65 -3.75 -0.62
CA VAL A 272 -11.17 -4.22 -1.93
C VAL A 272 -11.10 -3.08 -2.92
N TYR A 273 -9.97 -3.01 -3.62
CA TYR A 273 -9.71 -2.05 -4.70
C TYR A 273 -9.22 -2.80 -5.93
N ARG A 274 -9.52 -2.29 -7.10
CA ARG A 274 -9.12 -2.87 -8.38
C ARG A 274 -8.44 -1.85 -9.26
N MET A 275 -7.32 -2.22 -9.87
CA MET A 275 -6.71 -1.41 -10.92
C MET A 275 -7.67 -1.30 -12.11
N ARG A 276 -7.87 -0.10 -12.63
CA ARG A 276 -8.65 0.09 -13.86
C ARG A 276 -7.88 -0.41 -15.07
N SER A 277 -8.53 -1.24 -15.87
CA SER A 277 -7.95 -1.83 -17.08
C SER A 277 -7.80 -0.81 -18.23
N GLU A 278 -8.67 0.21 -18.26
CA GLU A 278 -8.68 1.28 -19.26
C GLU A 278 -8.75 2.65 -18.59
N LYS A 279 -8.33 3.71 -19.32
CA LYS A 279 -8.51 5.10 -18.90
C LYS A 279 -9.92 5.55 -19.06
#